data_1bddef7126d27d1304f8c839dfd55c56
#
_entry.id   1bddef7126d27d1304f8c839dfd55c56
#
_cell.length_a   1.000
_cell.length_b   1.000
_cell.length_c   1.000
_cell.angle_alpha   90.00
_cell.angle_beta   90.00
_cell.angle_gamma   90.00
#
_symmetry.space_group_name_H-M   'P 1'
#
loop_
_entity.id
_entity.type
_entity.pdbx_description
1 polymer ?
#
loop_
_entity_poly.entity_id
_entity_poly.type
_entity_poly.pdbx_seq_one_letter_code
_entity_poly.pdbx_strand_id
1 'polypeptide(L)'
;KESVIFRGEDNSYYEKIGDTITCIDEELPFELPDGWAWIRLQTCCQKEIKRGKSPKYAESSDTLVFAQKCNTKYDGINMELALYLDESTLVKYPNDEYMQDKDTVINSTGTGTLGRVGIYRKTDNRRGKSVVPDSHVTVIRANNEISAEYLYFFLKAYQQELEKLGEGSTNQKELKPLTLKNLIVALPPYAEQERIIEIITAAVEIMTNIEKSLS
;
A
#
# COMPACT_ATOMS: atom_id res chain seq x y z
N LYS A 1 18.86 3.30 7.91
CA LYS A 1 18.88 3.36 9.37
C LYS A 1 17.46 3.06 9.83
N GLU A 2 17.32 2.20 10.82
CA GLU A 2 16.04 1.80 11.39
C GLU A 2 15.47 2.98 12.19
N SER A 3 14.17 3.23 12.05
CA SER A 3 13.41 4.23 12.78
C SER A 3 12.68 3.53 13.93
N VAL A 4 12.78 4.07 15.14
CA VAL A 4 12.06 3.61 16.33
C VAL A 4 11.30 4.79 16.91
N ILE A 5 9.96 4.68 16.99
CA ILE A 5 9.11 5.67 17.64
C ILE A 5 8.78 5.18 19.05
N PHE A 6 8.92 6.05 20.05
CA PHE A 6 8.66 5.74 21.44
C PHE A 6 8.06 6.93 22.19
N ARG A 7 7.38 6.65 23.30
CA ARG A 7 6.82 7.67 24.18
C ARG A 7 7.84 8.02 25.26
N GLY A 8 8.15 9.29 25.42
CA GLY A 8 9.03 9.81 26.45
C GLY A 8 8.37 9.91 27.84
N GLU A 9 9.15 10.19 28.88
CA GLU A 9 8.66 10.37 30.25
C GLU A 9 7.72 11.59 30.38
N ASP A 10 7.87 12.57 29.50
CA ASP A 10 7.04 13.77 29.39
C ASP A 10 5.72 13.53 28.61
N ASN A 11 5.45 12.27 28.23
CA ASN A 11 4.34 11.83 27.38
C ASN A 11 4.38 12.24 25.91
N SER A 12 5.41 12.95 25.45
CA SER A 12 5.64 13.27 24.05
C SER A 12 6.16 12.06 23.27
N TYR A 13 5.90 12.01 21.97
CA TYR A 13 6.43 10.98 21.09
C TYR A 13 7.72 11.45 20.42
N TYR A 14 8.69 10.56 20.40
CA TYR A 14 9.99 10.76 19.81
C TYR A 14 10.32 9.69 18.79
N GLU A 15 10.97 10.10 17.71
CA GLU A 15 11.56 9.19 16.73
C GLU A 15 13.08 9.17 16.87
N LYS A 16 13.64 7.98 16.99
CA LYS A 16 15.09 7.74 16.99
C LYS A 16 15.52 7.14 15.67
N ILE A 17 16.43 7.82 14.96
CA ILE A 17 17.07 7.36 13.73
C ILE A 17 18.59 7.41 13.93
N GLY A 18 19.22 6.26 14.17
CA GLY A 18 20.63 6.20 14.58
C GLY A 18 20.84 6.89 15.92
N ASP A 19 21.65 7.97 15.95
CA ASP A 19 21.94 8.73 17.18
C ASP A 19 21.06 9.98 17.34
N THR A 20 20.19 10.27 16.36
CA THR A 20 19.32 11.44 16.37
C THR A 20 17.96 11.09 16.98
N ILE A 21 17.50 11.91 17.92
CA ILE A 21 16.17 11.83 18.54
C ILE A 21 15.43 13.13 18.25
N THR A 22 14.24 13.03 17.69
CA THR A 22 13.39 14.18 17.31
C THR A 22 11.99 14.00 17.87
N CYS A 23 11.41 15.05 18.46
CA CYS A 23 9.99 15.05 18.83
C CYS A 23 9.12 15.08 17.57
N ILE A 24 8.08 14.24 17.53
CA ILE A 24 7.18 14.07 16.39
C ILE A 24 5.70 14.30 16.74
N ASP A 25 5.41 14.90 17.88
CA ASP A 25 4.00 15.12 18.31
C ASP A 25 3.17 15.85 17.27
N GLU A 26 3.77 16.82 16.56
CA GLU A 26 3.08 17.57 15.50
C GLU A 26 2.74 16.73 14.24
N GLU A 27 3.39 15.57 14.09
CA GLU A 27 3.10 14.67 12.97
C GLU A 27 1.94 13.70 13.28
N LEU A 28 1.57 13.55 14.56
CA LEU A 28 0.62 12.54 15.00
C LEU A 28 -0.83 13.04 14.83
N PRO A 29 -1.69 12.28 14.13
CA PRO A 29 -3.05 12.73 13.84
C PRO A 29 -4.01 12.61 15.03
N PHE A 30 -3.69 11.76 16.03
CA PHE A 30 -4.52 11.49 17.20
C PHE A 30 -3.74 10.75 18.29
N GLU A 31 -4.31 10.66 19.49
CA GLU A 31 -3.77 9.84 20.58
C GLU A 31 -4.07 8.36 20.35
N LEU A 32 -3.07 7.48 20.61
CA LEU A 32 -3.27 6.04 20.49
C LEU A 32 -3.93 5.44 21.74
N PRO A 33 -4.76 4.39 21.56
CA PRO A 33 -5.19 3.53 22.66
C PRO A 33 -3.99 2.84 23.34
N ASP A 34 -4.18 2.42 24.59
CA ASP A 34 -3.17 1.66 25.31
C ASP A 34 -2.78 0.38 24.55
N GLY A 35 -1.49 0.11 24.52
CA GLY A 35 -0.93 -1.06 23.83
C GLY A 35 -0.74 -0.92 22.31
N TRP A 36 -1.15 0.21 21.73
CA TRP A 36 -0.85 0.54 20.33
C TRP A 36 0.49 1.27 20.22
N ALA A 37 1.11 1.23 19.03
CA ALA A 37 2.36 1.92 18.75
C ALA A 37 2.27 2.73 17.45
N TRP A 38 3.01 3.82 17.38
CA TRP A 38 3.29 4.51 16.13
C TRP A 38 4.53 3.92 15.47
N ILE A 39 4.47 3.64 14.18
CA ILE A 39 5.63 3.19 13.39
C ILE A 39 5.64 3.85 12.02
N ARG A 40 6.80 3.88 11.36
CA ARG A 40 6.88 4.31 9.95
C ARG A 40 6.42 3.17 9.02
N LEU A 41 5.73 3.50 7.92
CA LEU A 41 5.23 2.51 6.98
C LEU A 41 6.35 1.59 6.46
N GLN A 42 7.55 2.11 6.21
CA GLN A 42 8.68 1.27 5.78
C GLN A 42 9.03 0.18 6.81
N THR A 43 8.87 0.43 8.10
CA THR A 43 9.12 -0.54 9.18
C THR A 43 8.11 -1.70 9.15
N CYS A 44 6.88 -1.45 8.67
CA CYS A 44 5.85 -2.49 8.47
C CYS A 44 6.11 -3.39 7.26
N CYS A 45 7.14 -3.11 6.45
CA CYS A 45 7.28 -3.71 5.13
C CYS A 45 8.39 -4.76 5.09
N GLN A 46 8.11 -5.88 4.43
CA GLN A 46 9.07 -6.95 4.15
C GLN A 46 10.12 -6.53 3.09
N LYS A 47 9.77 -5.57 2.24
CA LYS A 47 10.63 -5.07 1.15
C LYS A 47 10.70 -3.55 1.17
N GLU A 48 11.72 -3.00 0.51
CA GLU A 48 11.81 -1.56 0.34
C GLU A 48 10.62 -1.01 -0.45
N ILE A 49 10.01 0.07 0.07
CA ILE A 49 8.95 0.80 -0.63
C ILE A 49 9.57 1.54 -1.81
N LYS A 50 9.22 1.10 -3.01
CA LYS A 50 9.64 1.70 -4.28
C LYS A 50 8.59 1.46 -5.36
N ARG A 51 8.58 2.28 -6.40
CA ARG A 51 7.76 2.03 -7.58
C ARG A 51 8.30 0.86 -8.40
N GLY A 52 7.44 0.24 -9.17
CA GLY A 52 7.85 -0.74 -10.18
C GLY A 52 8.73 -0.13 -11.27
N LYS A 53 8.93 -0.85 -12.35
CA LYS A 53 9.82 -0.47 -13.45
C LYS A 53 9.03 -0.08 -14.69
N SER A 54 9.63 0.75 -15.55
CA SER A 54 9.08 1.01 -16.89
C SER A 54 9.14 -0.25 -17.74
N PRO A 55 7.98 -0.85 -18.07
CA PRO A 55 7.94 -2.08 -18.83
C PRO A 55 8.13 -1.83 -20.32
N LYS A 56 8.52 -2.88 -21.06
CA LYS A 56 8.15 -3.05 -22.46
C LYS A 56 7.05 -4.08 -22.54
N TYR A 57 6.16 -3.93 -23.49
CA TYR A 57 5.02 -4.81 -23.67
C TYR A 57 5.22 -5.76 -24.86
N ALA A 58 4.61 -6.94 -24.77
CA ALA A 58 4.56 -7.97 -25.83
C ALA A 58 3.10 -8.38 -26.09
N GLU A 59 2.87 -9.12 -27.17
CA GLU A 59 1.55 -9.69 -27.47
C GLU A 59 1.21 -10.88 -26.58
N SER A 60 2.25 -11.61 -26.10
CA SER A 60 2.12 -12.75 -25.19
C SER A 60 3.37 -12.92 -24.36
N SER A 61 3.25 -13.44 -23.14
CA SER A 61 4.35 -13.73 -22.22
C SER A 61 3.81 -14.53 -21.04
N ASP A 62 4.71 -15.10 -20.22
CA ASP A 62 4.36 -15.74 -18.94
C ASP A 62 4.34 -14.74 -17.76
N THR A 63 4.61 -13.49 -18.04
CA THR A 63 4.59 -12.41 -17.04
C THR A 63 3.65 -11.28 -17.45
N LEU A 64 2.79 -10.86 -16.53
CA LEU A 64 1.88 -9.73 -16.68
C LEU A 64 2.44 -8.49 -16.01
N VAL A 65 2.07 -7.33 -16.54
CA VAL A 65 2.36 -6.02 -15.95
C VAL A 65 1.11 -5.49 -15.27
N PHE A 66 1.19 -5.30 -13.96
CA PHE A 66 0.18 -4.60 -13.20
C PHE A 66 0.38 -3.10 -13.37
N ALA A 67 -0.44 -2.49 -14.20
CA ALA A 67 -0.44 -1.05 -14.40
C ALA A 67 -1.50 -0.37 -13.51
N GLN A 68 -1.39 0.94 -13.32
CA GLN A 68 -2.34 1.72 -12.50
C GLN A 68 -3.82 1.50 -12.89
N LYS A 69 -4.12 1.22 -14.16
CA LYS A 69 -5.48 0.92 -14.64
C LYS A 69 -6.07 -0.38 -14.07
N CYS A 70 -5.20 -1.33 -13.65
CA CYS A 70 -5.62 -2.56 -13.01
C CYS A 70 -6.22 -2.32 -11.62
N ASN A 71 -5.82 -1.24 -10.94
CA ASN A 71 -6.40 -0.78 -9.69
C ASN A 71 -7.57 0.16 -9.99
N THR A 72 -8.78 -0.40 -10.14
CA THR A 72 -9.97 0.33 -10.60
C THR A 72 -10.58 1.20 -9.48
N LYS A 73 -11.51 2.08 -9.84
CA LYS A 73 -12.12 2.99 -8.86
C LYS A 73 -13.16 2.30 -7.98
N TYR A 74 -13.93 1.40 -8.56
CA TYR A 74 -15.12 0.81 -7.92
C TYR A 74 -15.02 -0.72 -7.77
N ASP A 75 -14.39 -1.40 -8.73
CA ASP A 75 -14.44 -2.86 -8.86
C ASP A 75 -13.19 -3.55 -8.26
N GLY A 76 -12.39 -2.81 -7.46
CA GLY A 76 -11.15 -3.35 -6.88
C GLY A 76 -10.08 -3.61 -7.95
N ILE A 77 -9.35 -4.72 -7.83
CA ILE A 77 -8.31 -5.09 -8.79
C ILE A 77 -8.93 -5.85 -9.96
N ASN A 78 -8.66 -5.35 -11.18
CA ASN A 78 -9.05 -6.02 -12.43
C ASN A 78 -7.81 -6.44 -13.24
N MET A 79 -7.41 -7.69 -13.13
CA MET A 79 -6.25 -8.25 -13.82
C MET A 79 -6.46 -8.49 -15.31
N GLU A 80 -7.70 -8.45 -15.83
CA GLU A 80 -7.95 -8.53 -17.27
C GLU A 80 -7.37 -7.32 -18.02
N LEU A 81 -7.18 -6.20 -17.32
CA LEU A 81 -6.56 -4.99 -17.85
C LEU A 81 -5.02 -5.07 -17.91
N ALA A 82 -4.41 -6.08 -17.28
CA ALA A 82 -2.96 -6.25 -17.29
C ALA A 82 -2.45 -6.67 -18.67
N LEU A 83 -1.33 -6.09 -19.07
CA LEU A 83 -0.66 -6.37 -20.35
C LEU A 83 0.48 -7.37 -20.15
N TYR A 84 0.94 -7.99 -21.23
CA TYR A 84 2.07 -8.91 -21.20
C TYR A 84 3.40 -8.14 -21.19
N LEU A 85 4.31 -8.59 -20.34
CA LEU A 85 5.68 -8.06 -20.28
C LEU A 85 6.52 -8.66 -21.40
N ASP A 86 7.31 -7.83 -22.08
CA ASP A 86 8.39 -8.30 -22.95
C ASP A 86 9.50 -8.97 -22.09
N GLU A 87 9.69 -10.26 -22.28
CA GLU A 87 10.61 -11.10 -21.49
C GLU A 87 12.07 -10.61 -21.54
N SER A 88 12.47 -9.89 -22.59
CA SER A 88 13.80 -9.27 -22.66
C SER A 88 14.04 -8.26 -21.52
N THR A 89 12.96 -7.81 -20.85
CA THR A 89 13.03 -6.86 -19.74
C THR A 89 12.97 -7.50 -18.36
N LEU A 90 12.81 -8.83 -18.27
CA LEU A 90 12.75 -9.57 -17.00
C LEU A 90 13.96 -9.33 -16.09
N VAL A 91 15.13 -9.08 -16.67
CA VAL A 91 16.36 -8.74 -15.92
C VAL A 91 16.18 -7.53 -14.99
N LYS A 92 15.20 -6.66 -15.25
CA LYS A 92 14.91 -5.50 -14.41
C LYS A 92 14.11 -5.84 -13.15
N TYR A 93 13.54 -7.05 -13.09
CA TYR A 93 12.62 -7.49 -12.05
C TYR A 93 13.23 -8.66 -11.24
N PRO A 94 13.99 -8.36 -10.19
CA PRO A 94 14.42 -9.40 -9.25
C PRO A 94 13.21 -10.04 -8.55
N ASN A 95 13.43 -11.19 -7.91
CA ASN A 95 12.35 -12.01 -7.34
C ASN A 95 11.44 -11.26 -6.35
N ASP A 96 11.97 -10.28 -5.61
CA ASP A 96 11.22 -9.47 -4.66
C ASP A 96 10.26 -8.46 -5.33
N GLU A 97 10.44 -8.19 -6.62
CA GLU A 97 9.55 -7.31 -7.40
C GLU A 97 8.27 -8.01 -7.88
N TYR A 98 8.28 -9.34 -7.96
CA TYR A 98 7.07 -10.07 -8.33
C TYR A 98 6.00 -9.89 -7.26
N MET A 99 4.77 -9.58 -7.71
CA MET A 99 3.64 -9.39 -6.84
C MET A 99 3.24 -10.69 -6.15
N GLN A 100 2.90 -10.58 -4.88
CA GLN A 100 2.46 -11.70 -4.04
C GLN A 100 1.01 -11.48 -3.58
N ASP A 101 0.38 -12.57 -3.15
CA ASP A 101 -0.96 -12.48 -2.57
C ASP A 101 -0.98 -11.50 -1.39
N LYS A 102 -2.03 -10.68 -1.33
CA LYS A 102 -2.24 -9.64 -0.32
C LYS A 102 -1.27 -8.45 -0.38
N ASP A 103 -0.47 -8.30 -1.44
CA ASP A 103 0.28 -7.06 -1.65
C ASP A 103 -0.70 -5.87 -1.75
N THR A 104 -0.51 -4.84 -0.94
CA THR A 104 -1.21 -3.57 -1.11
C THR A 104 -0.56 -2.78 -2.23
N VAL A 105 -1.37 -2.25 -3.14
CA VAL A 105 -0.91 -1.45 -4.28
C VAL A 105 -1.39 -0.01 -4.16
N ILE A 106 -0.52 0.93 -4.49
CA ILE A 106 -0.83 2.37 -4.49
C ILE A 106 -0.48 2.92 -5.86
N ASN A 107 -1.44 3.58 -6.50
CA ASN A 107 -1.18 4.34 -7.72
C ASN A 107 -0.36 5.57 -7.38
N SER A 108 0.89 5.60 -7.83
CA SER A 108 1.86 6.66 -7.48
C SER A 108 1.84 7.84 -8.43
N THR A 109 1.08 7.77 -9.53
CA THR A 109 0.91 8.83 -10.52
C THR A 109 -0.49 8.78 -11.12
N GLY A 110 -0.78 9.76 -12.00
CA GLY A 110 -1.98 9.77 -12.84
C GLY A 110 -3.10 10.66 -12.31
N THR A 111 -3.62 11.50 -13.19
CA THR A 111 -4.75 12.40 -12.88
C THR A 111 -5.99 11.59 -12.52
N GLY A 112 -6.53 11.80 -11.31
CA GLY A 112 -7.71 11.12 -10.79
C GLY A 112 -7.48 9.65 -10.37
N THR A 113 -6.23 9.17 -10.39
CA THR A 113 -5.85 7.82 -9.92
C THR A 113 -4.79 7.83 -8.83
N LEU A 114 -4.05 8.94 -8.70
CA LEU A 114 -3.01 9.13 -7.68
C LEU A 114 -3.55 8.82 -6.28
N GLY A 115 -2.76 8.12 -5.48
CA GLY A 115 -3.11 7.76 -4.10
C GLY A 115 -4.13 6.62 -3.99
N ARG A 116 -4.68 6.12 -5.10
CA ARG A 116 -5.65 5.01 -5.06
C ARG A 116 -5.02 3.76 -4.49
N VAL A 117 -5.63 3.23 -3.43
CA VAL A 117 -5.21 2.04 -2.71
C VAL A 117 -6.07 0.84 -3.12
N GLY A 118 -5.40 -0.29 -3.41
CA GLY A 118 -6.02 -1.58 -3.68
C GLY A 118 -5.24 -2.71 -3.00
N ILE A 119 -5.80 -3.89 -2.91
CA ILE A 119 -5.14 -5.10 -2.45
C ILE A 119 -5.15 -6.14 -3.57
N TYR A 120 -3.95 -6.60 -3.98
CA TYR A 120 -3.83 -7.65 -4.99
C TYR A 120 -4.05 -9.01 -4.35
N ARG A 121 -4.92 -9.80 -4.96
CA ARG A 121 -5.12 -11.20 -4.59
C ARG A 121 -4.76 -12.10 -5.76
N LYS A 122 -4.10 -13.21 -5.50
CA LYS A 122 -3.81 -14.20 -6.54
C LYS A 122 -5.07 -14.68 -7.26
N THR A 123 -6.20 -14.71 -6.57
CA THR A 123 -7.51 -15.07 -7.12
C THR A 123 -8.02 -14.10 -8.19
N ASP A 124 -7.55 -12.84 -8.19
CA ASP A 124 -7.90 -11.85 -9.21
C ASP A 124 -7.22 -12.16 -10.55
N ASN A 125 -6.10 -12.88 -10.50
CA ASN A 125 -5.29 -13.26 -11.65
C ASN A 125 -5.72 -14.62 -12.23
N ARG A 126 -6.84 -14.66 -12.94
CA ARG A 126 -7.37 -15.88 -13.57
C ARG A 126 -6.45 -16.49 -14.62
N ARG A 127 -5.52 -15.69 -15.19
CA ARG A 127 -4.53 -16.16 -16.15
C ARG A 127 -3.41 -16.98 -15.51
N GLY A 128 -3.26 -16.96 -14.17
CA GLY A 128 -2.29 -17.75 -13.41
C GLY A 128 -0.82 -17.41 -13.67
N LYS A 129 -0.55 -16.29 -14.36
CA LYS A 129 0.80 -15.87 -14.75
C LYS A 129 1.47 -15.07 -13.64
N SER A 130 2.80 -14.99 -13.69
CA SER A 130 3.56 -14.08 -12.82
C SER A 130 3.16 -12.62 -13.07
N VAL A 131 3.26 -11.76 -12.05
CA VAL A 131 2.85 -10.34 -12.16
C VAL A 131 3.95 -9.44 -11.61
N VAL A 132 4.27 -8.39 -12.33
CA VAL A 132 5.21 -7.34 -11.89
C VAL A 132 4.55 -5.96 -11.98
N PRO A 133 4.84 -5.01 -11.07
CA PRO A 133 4.27 -3.67 -11.13
C PRO A 133 4.98 -2.81 -12.18
N ASP A 134 4.23 -1.89 -12.82
CA ASP A 134 4.80 -0.85 -13.65
C ASP A 134 5.34 0.33 -12.82
N SER A 135 5.98 1.30 -13.48
CA SER A 135 6.58 2.48 -12.85
C SER A 135 5.57 3.47 -12.24
N HIS A 136 4.27 3.25 -12.44
CA HIS A 136 3.19 4.09 -11.92
C HIS A 136 2.54 3.51 -10.66
N VAL A 137 2.99 2.34 -10.22
CA VAL A 137 2.46 1.61 -9.07
C VAL A 137 3.55 1.36 -8.04
N THR A 138 3.24 1.60 -6.77
CA THR A 138 4.05 1.19 -5.62
C THR A 138 3.39 -0.01 -4.96
N VAL A 139 4.19 -1.04 -4.68
CA VAL A 139 3.75 -2.25 -3.98
C VAL A 139 4.25 -2.23 -2.55
N ILE A 140 3.32 -2.34 -1.62
CA ILE A 140 3.57 -2.42 -0.18
C ILE A 140 3.31 -3.86 0.26
N ARG A 141 4.35 -4.53 0.76
CA ARG A 141 4.26 -5.90 1.27
C ARG A 141 4.45 -5.90 2.77
N ALA A 142 3.41 -6.27 3.50
CA ALA A 142 3.44 -6.37 4.95
C ALA A 142 4.51 -7.37 5.41
N ASN A 143 5.17 -7.08 6.53
CA ASN A 143 6.01 -8.05 7.24
C ASN A 143 5.16 -8.87 8.23
N ASN A 144 5.81 -9.67 9.07
CA ASN A 144 5.12 -10.58 10.00
C ASN A 144 4.53 -9.88 11.25
N GLU A 145 4.82 -8.60 11.45
CA GLU A 145 4.35 -7.84 12.62
C GLU A 145 3.00 -7.16 12.38
N ILE A 146 2.63 -7.01 11.11
CA ILE A 146 1.37 -6.38 10.70
C ILE A 146 0.60 -7.28 9.73
N SER A 147 -0.69 -7.44 9.99
CA SER A 147 -1.57 -8.12 9.03
C SER A 147 -1.65 -7.33 7.72
N ALA A 148 -1.53 -8.02 6.60
CA ALA A 148 -1.62 -7.42 5.27
C ALA A 148 -3.00 -6.79 5.02
N GLU A 149 -4.07 -7.40 5.54
CA GLU A 149 -5.43 -6.86 5.47
C GLU A 149 -5.59 -5.61 6.33
N TYR A 150 -5.03 -5.61 7.55
CA TYR A 150 -5.06 -4.43 8.41
C TYR A 150 -4.31 -3.26 7.74
N LEU A 151 -3.11 -3.51 7.23
CA LEU A 151 -2.33 -2.51 6.50
C LEU A 151 -3.07 -1.96 5.28
N TYR A 152 -3.72 -2.84 4.53
CA TYR A 152 -4.57 -2.42 3.41
C TYR A 152 -5.71 -1.51 3.87
N PHE A 153 -6.47 -1.89 4.90
CA PHE A 153 -7.59 -1.08 5.39
C PHE A 153 -7.12 0.25 5.96
N PHE A 154 -6.00 0.26 6.68
CA PHE A 154 -5.38 1.49 7.17
C PHE A 154 -5.04 2.44 6.02
N LEU A 155 -4.31 1.95 5.02
CA LEU A 155 -3.93 2.76 3.84
C LEU A 155 -5.15 3.15 3.00
N LYS A 156 -6.17 2.30 2.94
CA LYS A 156 -7.42 2.60 2.24
C LYS A 156 -8.20 3.72 2.91
N ALA A 157 -8.26 3.75 4.24
CA ALA A 157 -8.83 4.85 4.99
C ALA A 157 -8.05 6.16 4.77
N TYR A 158 -6.73 6.06 4.60
CA TYR A 158 -5.83 7.18 4.35
C TYR A 158 -5.77 7.62 2.88
N GLN A 159 -6.52 7.00 1.98
CA GLN A 159 -6.41 7.22 0.53
C GLN A 159 -6.58 8.70 0.14
N GLN A 160 -7.50 9.43 0.76
CA GLN A 160 -7.70 10.86 0.46
C GLN A 160 -6.49 11.72 0.85
N GLU A 161 -5.82 11.38 1.95
CA GLU A 161 -4.61 12.08 2.37
C GLU A 161 -3.44 11.72 1.43
N LEU A 162 -3.30 10.46 1.01
CA LEU A 162 -2.30 10.05 0.02
C LEU A 162 -2.45 10.82 -1.30
N GLU A 163 -3.69 11.09 -1.72
CA GLU A 163 -3.97 11.89 -2.91
C GLU A 163 -3.48 13.34 -2.77
N LYS A 164 -3.63 13.93 -1.56
CA LYS A 164 -3.15 15.29 -1.26
C LYS A 164 -1.63 15.38 -1.17
N LEU A 165 -0.97 14.31 -0.71
CA LEU A 165 0.49 14.22 -0.57
C LEU A 165 1.25 14.13 -1.91
N GLY A 166 0.53 14.04 -3.04
CA GLY A 166 1.15 14.07 -4.36
C GLY A 166 1.81 15.40 -4.67
N GLU A 167 3.07 15.36 -5.04
CA GLU A 167 3.90 16.51 -5.40
C GLU A 167 3.99 16.69 -6.92
N GLY A 168 4.18 17.94 -7.38
CA GLY A 168 4.35 18.27 -8.80
C GLY A 168 3.30 19.23 -9.34
N SER A 169 3.33 19.48 -10.65
CA SER A 169 2.35 20.33 -11.32
C SER A 169 0.98 19.64 -11.40
N THR A 170 -0.07 20.43 -11.64
CA THR A 170 -1.48 19.97 -11.66
C THR A 170 -1.70 18.72 -12.54
N ASN A 171 -0.96 18.59 -13.63
CA ASN A 171 -1.10 17.47 -14.57
C ASN A 171 -0.06 16.36 -14.40
N GLN A 172 0.93 16.53 -13.50
CA GLN A 172 2.04 15.60 -13.30
C GLN A 172 2.33 15.42 -11.81
N LYS A 173 1.28 15.18 -11.02
CA LYS A 173 1.45 14.84 -9.61
C LYS A 173 1.98 13.44 -9.44
N GLU A 174 2.89 13.29 -8.49
CA GLU A 174 3.55 12.05 -8.15
C GLU A 174 3.60 11.87 -6.62
N LEU A 175 3.20 10.71 -6.16
CA LEU A 175 3.39 10.27 -4.78
C LEU A 175 4.77 9.61 -4.69
N LYS A 176 5.71 10.29 -4.05
CA LYS A 176 7.10 9.83 -3.96
C LYS A 176 7.23 8.63 -3.00
N PRO A 177 8.10 7.66 -3.29
CA PRO A 177 8.39 6.56 -2.36
C PRO A 177 8.82 7.04 -0.98
N LEU A 178 9.58 8.13 -0.87
CA LEU A 178 10.02 8.67 0.41
C LEU A 178 8.85 9.16 1.27
N THR A 179 7.84 9.76 0.67
CA THR A 179 6.61 10.20 1.34
C THR A 179 5.88 8.98 1.95
N LEU A 180 5.77 7.89 1.17
CA LEU A 180 5.18 6.64 1.68
C LEU A 180 6.03 6.00 2.79
N LYS A 181 7.36 5.96 2.64
CA LYS A 181 8.26 5.39 3.66
C LYS A 181 8.07 6.06 5.02
N ASN A 182 7.88 7.36 5.01
CA ASN A 182 7.76 8.20 6.20
C ASN A 182 6.33 8.30 6.76
N LEU A 183 5.33 7.74 6.06
CA LEU A 183 3.96 7.73 6.56
C LEU A 183 3.90 7.05 7.94
N ILE A 184 3.24 7.71 8.90
CA ILE A 184 3.02 7.15 10.23
C ILE A 184 1.83 6.21 10.22
N VAL A 185 2.00 5.02 10.78
CA VAL A 185 1.00 3.96 10.88
C VAL A 185 0.71 3.68 12.34
N ALA A 186 -0.57 3.68 12.72
CA ALA A 186 -1.02 3.19 14.01
C ALA A 186 -1.02 1.66 14.00
N LEU A 187 -0.22 1.05 14.86
CA LEU A 187 -0.05 -0.40 14.94
C LEU A 187 -0.67 -0.96 16.23
N PRO A 188 -1.84 -1.63 16.14
CA PRO A 188 -2.42 -2.37 17.25
C PRO A 188 -1.63 -3.65 17.56
N PRO A 189 -1.79 -4.26 18.74
CA PRO A 189 -1.44 -5.66 18.94
C PRO A 189 -2.10 -6.57 17.91
N TYR A 190 -1.42 -7.65 17.49
CA TYR A 190 -1.85 -8.48 16.36
C TYR A 190 -3.29 -9.01 16.48
N ALA A 191 -3.69 -9.47 17.68
CA ALA A 191 -5.07 -9.92 17.94
C ALA A 191 -6.11 -8.79 17.72
N GLU A 192 -5.75 -7.55 18.02
CA GLU A 192 -6.61 -6.39 17.78
C GLU A 192 -6.69 -6.04 16.29
N GLN A 193 -5.60 -6.21 15.53
CA GLN A 193 -5.63 -6.07 14.08
C GLN A 193 -6.65 -7.03 13.46
N GLU A 194 -6.65 -8.30 13.88
CA GLU A 194 -7.59 -9.31 13.38
C GLU A 194 -9.04 -8.96 13.74
N ARG A 195 -9.29 -8.53 14.97
CA ARG A 195 -10.62 -8.08 15.40
C ARG A 195 -11.13 -6.89 14.57
N ILE A 196 -10.25 -5.93 14.26
CA ILE A 196 -10.59 -4.78 13.42
C ILE A 196 -10.93 -5.24 11.99
N ILE A 197 -10.15 -6.16 11.43
CA ILE A 197 -10.38 -6.71 10.09
C ILE A 197 -11.75 -7.41 10.03
N GLU A 198 -12.09 -8.24 11.01
CA GLU A 198 -13.38 -8.93 11.08
C GLU A 198 -14.55 -7.94 11.07
N ILE A 199 -14.48 -6.89 11.91
CA ILE A 199 -15.52 -5.86 11.99
C ILE A 199 -15.67 -5.11 10.66
N ILE A 200 -14.55 -4.67 10.04
CA ILE A 200 -14.58 -3.94 8.77
C ILE A 200 -15.13 -4.85 7.66
N THR A 201 -14.70 -6.09 7.60
CA THR A 201 -15.17 -7.05 6.58
C THR A 201 -16.66 -7.28 6.70
N ALA A 202 -17.18 -7.53 7.89
CA ALA A 202 -18.61 -7.69 8.14
C ALA A 202 -19.42 -6.43 7.74
N ALA A 203 -18.90 -5.24 8.07
CA ALA A 203 -19.56 -3.98 7.70
C ALA A 203 -19.62 -3.80 6.16
N VAL A 204 -18.52 -4.11 5.46
CA VAL A 204 -18.46 -4.02 3.99
C VAL A 204 -19.43 -5.02 3.35
N GLU A 205 -19.53 -6.25 3.86
CA GLU A 205 -20.50 -7.25 3.38
C GLU A 205 -21.95 -6.78 3.54
N ILE A 206 -22.29 -6.20 4.69
CA ILE A 206 -23.64 -5.66 4.95
C ILE A 206 -23.94 -4.54 3.94
N MET A 207 -23.01 -3.60 3.75
CA MET A 207 -23.18 -2.48 2.80
C MET A 207 -23.38 -2.99 1.37
N THR A 208 -22.56 -3.96 0.94
CA THR A 208 -22.68 -4.57 -0.39
C THR A 208 -24.03 -5.26 -0.59
N ASN A 209 -24.55 -5.95 0.43
CA ASN A 209 -25.85 -6.60 0.36
C ASN A 209 -27.00 -5.58 0.29
N ILE A 210 -26.90 -4.47 1.00
CA ILE A 210 -27.87 -3.36 0.91
C ILE A 210 -27.87 -2.76 -0.50
N GLU A 211 -26.70 -2.45 -1.07
CA GLU A 211 -26.57 -1.93 -2.44
C GLU A 211 -27.22 -2.86 -3.47
N LYS A 212 -26.95 -4.17 -3.37
CA LYS A 212 -27.57 -5.18 -4.26
C LYS A 212 -29.10 -5.28 -4.10
N SER A 213 -29.62 -4.98 -2.92
CA SER A 213 -31.08 -5.02 -2.67
C SER A 213 -31.80 -3.78 -3.19
N LEU A 214 -31.07 -2.70 -3.50
CA LEU A 214 -31.61 -1.43 -4.00
C LEU A 214 -31.46 -1.27 -5.53
N SER A 215 -30.69 -2.15 -6.17
CA SER A 215 -30.47 -2.20 -7.63
C SER A 215 -31.43 -3.16 -8.31
#